data_c9e6376d2eace8d60432e3aca541e85a
#
_entry.id   c9e6376d2eace8d60432e3aca541e85a
#
_cell.length_a   1.000
_cell.length_b   1.000
_cell.length_c   1.000
_cell.angle_alpha   90.00
_cell.angle_beta   90.00
_cell.angle_gamma   90.00
#
_symmetry.space_group_name_H-M   'P 1'
#
loop_
_entity.id
_entity.type
_entity.pdbx_description
1 polymer ?
#
loop_
_entity_poly.entity_id
_entity_poly.type
_entity_poly.pdbx_seq_one_letter_code
_entity_poly.pdbx_strand_id
1 'polypeptide(L)'
;MAQELTQERLKEVLHYDPETGVFTWKVRTSKRVRIGDRAGYFGTYVFIRLLGELYRAHRLAWLYAYGTWPTKDIDHWDRNKHNNSLANLREVTVSENLFNIGVRSD
;
A
#
# COMPACT_ATOMS: atom_id res chain seq x y z
N MET A 1 11.85 6.91 -19.93
CA MET A 1 11.20 5.75 -19.33
C MET A 1 11.18 5.90 -17.82
N ALA A 2 10.00 5.80 -17.23
CA ALA A 2 9.90 5.93 -15.77
C ALA A 2 10.60 4.76 -15.10
N GLN A 3 11.39 5.05 -14.10
CA GLN A 3 12.03 4.01 -13.31
C GLN A 3 11.01 3.43 -12.34
N GLU A 4 11.07 2.14 -12.18
CA GLU A 4 10.22 1.47 -11.21
C GLU A 4 10.63 1.89 -9.80
N LEU A 5 9.64 2.14 -8.95
CA LEU A 5 9.88 2.49 -7.56
C LEU A 5 10.50 1.30 -6.82
N THR A 6 11.58 1.56 -6.09
CA THR A 6 12.25 0.53 -5.29
C THR A 6 11.92 0.71 -3.82
N GLN A 7 12.13 -0.36 -3.04
CA GLN A 7 11.97 -0.31 -1.59
C GLN A 7 12.83 0.79 -0.97
N GLU A 8 14.05 0.91 -1.44
CA GLU A 8 15.00 1.90 -0.94
C GLU A 8 14.47 3.32 -1.12
N ARG A 9 14.01 3.61 -2.33
CA ARG A 9 13.46 4.94 -2.63
C ARG A 9 12.17 5.19 -1.85
N LEU A 10 11.34 4.18 -1.73
CA LEU A 10 10.09 4.28 -0.96
C LEU A 10 10.39 4.64 0.49
N LYS A 11 11.37 4.00 1.09
CA LYS A 11 11.76 4.24 2.49
C LYS A 11 12.38 5.61 2.70
N GLU A 12 12.96 6.21 1.65
CA GLU A 12 13.48 7.56 1.72
C GLU A 12 12.37 8.60 1.82
N VAL A 13 11.25 8.32 1.21
CA VAL A 13 10.16 9.30 1.02
C VAL A 13 9.05 9.13 2.03
N LEU A 14 8.75 7.87 2.39
CA LEU A 14 7.63 7.55 3.27
C LEU A 14 8.07 6.66 4.42
N HIS A 15 7.40 6.84 5.54
CA HIS A 15 7.46 5.91 6.67
C HIS A 15 6.17 5.09 6.68
N TYR A 16 6.28 3.79 6.84
CA TYR A 16 5.14 2.88 6.93
C TYR A 16 5.08 2.24 8.31
N ASP A 17 3.93 2.34 8.97
CA ASP A 17 3.70 1.66 10.23
C ASP A 17 2.98 0.34 9.94
N PRO A 18 3.65 -0.81 10.08
CA PRO A 18 3.03 -2.09 9.73
C PRO A 18 1.87 -2.48 10.65
N GLU A 19 1.80 -1.95 11.84
CA GLU A 19 0.72 -2.25 12.78
C GLU A 19 -0.58 -1.55 12.40
N THR A 20 -0.48 -0.31 11.94
CA THR A 20 -1.66 0.49 11.59
C THR A 20 -1.92 0.55 10.09
N GLY A 21 -0.89 0.29 9.30
CA GLY A 21 -0.98 0.42 7.85
C GLY A 21 -0.87 1.85 7.35
N VAL A 22 -0.53 2.78 8.23
CA VAL A 22 -0.49 4.21 7.88
C VAL A 22 0.87 4.58 7.32
N PHE A 23 0.85 5.33 6.22
CA PHE A 23 2.05 5.95 5.65
C PHE A 23 2.10 7.41 6.06
N THR A 24 3.29 7.90 6.39
CA THR A 24 3.51 9.31 6.68
C THR A 24 4.69 9.82 5.87
N TRP A 25 4.67 11.11 5.54
CA TRP A 25 5.71 11.69 4.69
C TRP A 25 6.99 11.95 5.48
N LYS A 26 8.10 11.49 4.93
CA LYS A 26 9.45 11.76 5.47
C LYS A 26 10.10 12.97 4.80
N VAL A 27 9.60 13.35 3.63
CA VAL A 27 10.10 14.49 2.86
C VAL A 27 8.92 15.33 2.40
N ARG A 28 9.21 16.59 2.07
CA ARG A 28 8.19 17.47 1.55
C ARG A 28 8.16 17.37 0.03
N THR A 29 7.10 16.75 -0.51
CA THR A 29 6.97 16.52 -1.94
C THR A 29 6.21 17.63 -2.67
N SER A 30 5.50 18.49 -1.92
CA SER A 30 4.78 19.61 -2.48
C SER A 30 4.56 20.66 -1.40
N LYS A 31 4.04 21.82 -1.80
CA LYS A 31 3.76 22.90 -0.86
C LYS A 31 2.72 22.53 0.19
N ARG A 32 1.85 21.55 -0.13
CA ARG A 32 0.77 21.13 0.76
C ARG A 32 1.15 20.00 1.70
N VAL A 33 2.29 19.36 1.45
CA VAL A 33 2.74 18.22 2.25
C VAL A 33 3.72 18.72 3.30
N ARG A 34 3.51 18.26 4.54
CA ARG A 34 4.44 18.50 5.64
C ARG A 34 5.03 17.18 6.08
N ILE A 35 6.27 17.23 6.52
CA ILE A 35 6.92 16.04 7.08
C ILE A 35 6.10 15.57 8.29
N GLY A 36 5.76 14.28 8.33
CA GLY A 36 4.94 13.69 9.37
C GLY A 36 3.46 13.62 9.05
N ASP A 37 3.01 14.31 8.01
CA ASP A 37 1.61 14.21 7.58
C ASP A 37 1.31 12.82 7.06
N ARG A 38 0.08 12.37 7.26
CA ARG A 38 -0.39 11.12 6.69
C ARG A 38 -0.43 11.25 5.17
N ALA A 39 0.15 10.26 4.49
CA ALA A 39 0.13 10.19 3.04
C ALA A 39 -1.10 9.43 2.57
N GLY A 40 -1.66 9.89 1.45
CA GLY A 40 -2.73 9.18 0.77
C GLY A 40 -4.10 9.78 0.98
N TYR A 41 -5.02 9.34 0.16
CA TYR A 41 -6.42 9.72 0.26
C TYR A 41 -7.28 8.46 0.11
N PHE A 42 -8.48 8.52 0.67
CA PHE A 42 -9.37 7.37 0.74
C PHE A 42 -10.36 7.38 -0.41
N GLY A 43 -10.22 6.42 -1.30
CA GLY A 43 -11.20 6.11 -2.32
C GLY A 43 -11.67 4.70 -2.07
N THR A 44 -11.88 3.93 -3.13
CA THR A 44 -12.15 2.49 -3.01
C THR A 44 -11.01 1.81 -2.25
N TYR A 45 -9.78 2.24 -2.55
CA TYR A 45 -8.57 1.86 -1.83
C TYR A 45 -7.96 3.13 -1.27
N VAL A 46 -6.89 2.99 -0.48
CA VAL A 46 -6.06 4.13 -0.14
C VAL A 46 -5.05 4.32 -1.27
N PHE A 47 -5.00 5.51 -1.81
CA PHE A 47 -4.10 5.86 -2.91
C PHE A 47 -3.07 6.87 -2.44
N ILE A 48 -1.83 6.72 -2.89
CA ILE A 48 -0.76 7.65 -2.61
C ILE A 48 -0.11 8.05 -3.92
N ARG A 49 -0.06 9.36 -4.18
CA ARG A 49 0.67 9.88 -5.33
C ARG A 49 2.12 10.09 -4.93
N LEU A 50 3.01 9.44 -5.64
CA LEU A 50 4.42 9.40 -5.30
C LEU A 50 5.24 9.46 -6.59
N LEU A 51 6.16 10.43 -6.66
CA LEU A 51 7.06 10.57 -7.81
C LEU A 51 6.32 10.61 -9.14
N GLY A 52 5.17 11.28 -9.16
CA GLY A 52 4.38 11.46 -10.37
C GLY A 52 3.45 10.32 -10.71
N GLU A 53 3.45 9.26 -9.94
CA GLU A 53 2.61 8.08 -10.16
C GLU A 53 1.62 7.90 -9.02
N LEU A 54 0.48 7.32 -9.33
CA LEU A 54 -0.54 7.00 -8.33
C LEU A 54 -0.45 5.53 -7.97
N TYR A 55 -0.18 5.25 -6.69
CA TYR A 55 -0.03 3.88 -6.19
C TYR A 55 -1.14 3.55 -5.20
N ARG A 56 -1.50 2.29 -5.14
CA ARG A 56 -2.35 1.79 -4.06
C ARG A 56 -1.48 1.52 -2.84
N ALA A 57 -1.93 2.00 -1.69
CA ALA A 57 -1.13 1.90 -0.46
C ALA A 57 -0.79 0.46 -0.07
N HIS A 58 -1.70 -0.50 -0.29
CA HIS A 58 -1.42 -1.89 0.06
C HIS A 58 -0.27 -2.48 -0.77
N ARG A 59 -0.11 -2.02 -2.02
CA ARG A 59 1.02 -2.46 -2.84
C ARG A 59 2.32 -1.83 -2.37
N LEU A 60 2.27 -0.56 -1.95
CA LEU A 60 3.43 0.11 -1.36
C LEU A 60 3.82 -0.54 -0.04
N ALA A 61 2.83 -0.95 0.76
CA ALA A 61 3.09 -1.65 2.01
C ALA A 61 3.85 -2.95 1.76
N TRP A 62 3.48 -3.70 0.73
CA TRP A 62 4.15 -4.94 0.36
C TRP A 62 5.60 -4.67 -0.05
N LEU A 63 5.81 -3.70 -0.92
CA LEU A 63 7.16 -3.33 -1.36
C LEU A 63 8.00 -2.86 -0.18
N TYR A 64 7.42 -2.06 0.71
CA TYR A 64 8.12 -1.54 1.87
C TYR A 64 8.58 -2.66 2.80
N ALA A 65 7.71 -3.62 3.06
CA ALA A 65 7.98 -4.69 4.02
C ALA A 65 8.87 -5.80 3.45
N TYR A 66 8.65 -6.15 2.19
CA TYR A 66 9.29 -7.35 1.62
C TYR A 66 10.37 -7.06 0.57
N GLY A 67 10.47 -5.83 0.13
CA GLY A 67 11.52 -5.42 -0.81
C GLY A 67 11.21 -5.72 -2.27
N THR A 68 10.08 -6.33 -2.56
CA THR A 68 9.64 -6.64 -3.92
C THR A 68 8.19 -6.28 -4.09
N TRP A 69 7.81 -5.95 -5.32
CA TRP A 69 6.40 -5.77 -5.65
C TRP A 69 5.67 -7.11 -5.53
N PRO A 70 4.39 -7.08 -5.16
CA PRO A 70 3.64 -8.34 -5.11
C PRO A 70 3.52 -8.91 -6.53
N THR A 71 3.68 -10.23 -6.64
CA THR A 71 3.57 -10.94 -7.92
C THR A 71 2.16 -11.48 -8.15
N LYS A 72 1.33 -11.41 -7.11
CA LYS A 72 -0.05 -11.87 -7.13
C LYS A 72 -0.94 -10.75 -6.62
N ASP A 73 -2.25 -10.98 -6.65
CA ASP A 73 -3.18 -10.02 -6.07
C ASP A 73 -3.01 -9.95 -4.56
N ILE A 74 -3.22 -8.76 -4.01
CA ILE A 74 -3.20 -8.58 -2.55
C ILE A 74 -4.65 -8.59 -2.06
N ASP A 75 -4.92 -9.45 -1.07
CA ASP A 75 -6.21 -9.54 -0.43
C ASP A 75 -6.15 -8.87 0.94
N HIS A 76 -7.18 -8.10 1.27
CA HIS A 76 -7.35 -7.53 2.61
C HIS A 76 -8.16 -8.55 3.42
N TRP A 77 -7.50 -9.15 4.40
CA TRP A 77 -8.07 -10.25 5.17
C TRP A 77 -9.44 -9.91 5.77
N ASP A 78 -9.57 -8.70 6.32
CA ASP A 78 -10.82 -8.25 6.93
C ASP A 78 -11.77 -7.58 5.94
N ARG A 79 -11.43 -7.59 4.64
CA ARG A 79 -12.18 -6.94 3.55
C ARG A 79 -12.23 -5.42 3.64
N ASN A 80 -11.56 -4.83 4.60
CA ASN A 80 -11.46 -3.38 4.69
C ASN A 80 -10.26 -2.91 3.86
N LYS A 81 -10.55 -2.35 2.71
CA LYS A 81 -9.51 -1.91 1.75
C LYS A 81 -8.70 -0.72 2.25
N HIS A 82 -9.12 -0.12 3.34
CA HIS A 82 -8.39 0.97 3.99
C HIS A 82 -7.51 0.49 5.13
N ASN A 83 -7.64 -0.77 5.54
CA ASN A 83 -6.79 -1.35 6.58
C ASN A 83 -5.57 -2.00 5.94
N ASN A 84 -4.49 -1.23 5.85
CA ASN A 84 -3.26 -1.67 5.20
C ASN A 84 -2.19 -2.10 6.20
N SER A 85 -2.60 -2.50 7.41
CA SER A 85 -1.67 -3.12 8.35
C SER A 85 -1.12 -4.39 7.71
N LEU A 86 0.15 -4.70 7.97
CA LEU A 86 0.82 -5.79 7.28
C LEU A 86 0.14 -7.14 7.55
N ALA A 87 -0.33 -7.35 8.78
CA ALA A 87 -1.02 -8.59 9.14
C ALA A 87 -2.34 -8.79 8.39
N ASN A 88 -2.90 -7.70 7.82
CA ASN A 88 -4.16 -7.76 7.07
C ASN A 88 -3.96 -8.00 5.58
N LEU A 89 -2.71 -8.01 5.11
CA LEU A 89 -2.39 -8.15 3.68
C LEU A 89 -1.81 -9.52 3.40
N ARG A 90 -2.27 -10.14 2.31
CA ARG A 90 -1.67 -11.38 1.85
C ARG A 90 -1.77 -11.48 0.34
N GLU A 91 -0.78 -12.13 -0.27
CA GLU A 91 -0.84 -12.44 -1.69
C GLU A 91 -1.73 -13.65 -1.91
N VAL A 92 -2.59 -13.55 -2.93
CA VAL A 92 -3.46 -14.66 -3.32
C VAL A 92 -3.46 -14.77 -4.83
N THR A 93 -3.64 -15.99 -5.34
CA THR A 93 -3.82 -16.17 -6.77
C THR A 93 -5.21 -15.66 -7.16
N VAL A 94 -5.41 -15.43 -8.45
CA VAL A 94 -6.73 -15.02 -8.94
C VAL A 94 -7.77 -16.09 -8.58
N SER A 95 -7.42 -17.35 -8.72
CA SER A 95 -8.29 -18.47 -8.32
C SER A 95 -8.67 -18.42 -6.86
N GLU A 96 -7.67 -18.25 -6.00
CA GLU A 96 -7.89 -18.17 -4.55
C GLU A 96 -8.77 -16.98 -4.20
N ASN A 97 -8.54 -15.84 -4.85
CA ASN A 97 -9.30 -14.63 -4.59
C ASN A 97 -10.77 -14.80 -4.98
N LEU A 98 -11.03 -15.38 -6.14
CA LEU A 98 -12.40 -15.65 -6.58
C LEU A 98 -13.11 -16.65 -5.66
N PHE A 99 -12.41 -17.68 -5.25
CA PHE A 99 -12.94 -18.67 -4.32
C PHE A 99 -13.27 -18.03 -2.97
N ASN A 100 -12.38 -17.18 -2.47
CA ASN A 100 -12.58 -16.53 -1.17
C ASN A 100 -13.72 -15.54 -1.16
N ILE A 101 -14.04 -14.94 -2.29
CA ILE A 101 -15.20 -14.05 -2.39
C ILE A 101 -16.48 -14.79 -2.01
N GLY A 102 -16.61 -16.03 -2.47
CA GLY A 102 -17.77 -16.83 -2.15
C GLY A 102 -17.75 -17.40 -0.73
N VAL A 103 -16.57 -17.76 -0.26
CA VAL A 103 -16.41 -18.41 1.04
C VAL A 103 -16.46 -17.41 2.18
N ARG A 104 -15.93 -16.21 1.97
CA ARG A 104 -15.86 -15.19 3.00
C ARG A 104 -17.04 -14.25 2.92
N SER A 105 -18.21 -14.79 3.06
CA SER A 105 -19.44 -14.03 2.95
C SER A 105 -19.84 -13.34 4.24
N ASP A 106 -19.19 -13.65 5.31
CA ASP A 106 -19.45 -13.10 6.64
C ASP A 106 -18.98 -11.66 6.81
#